data_5521f51296b547a9ab41ff3584973e9a
#
_entry.id   5521f51296b547a9ab41ff3584973e9a
#
_cell.length_a   1.000
_cell.length_b   1.000
_cell.length_c   1.000
_cell.angle_alpha   90.00
_cell.angle_beta   90.00
_cell.angle_gamma   90.00
#
_symmetry.space_group_name_H-M   'P 1'
#
loop_
_entity.id
_entity.type
_entity.pdbx_description
1 polymer ?
#
loop_
_entity_poly.entity_id
_entity_poly.type
_entity_poly.pdbx_seq_one_letter_code
_entity_poly.pdbx_strand_id
1 'polypeptide(L)'
;VADIAAPVSARPDHRTWRLGFAAAATVAFSVYLFNPPNVPDLAAQTARAEAAREGAYLWWTGWFGGLSLPSYSIGAPWLMAHLGVGLSAALAGVVACVLAPVLFEGTRRPRAAAITFAIGVFLNVLTGRVTFALGLAAAVLAAALLRRRRGYWAALAAVAGCLLSPLAGLWLGLIAVTVAIVDVSRRRAATGMCATL
;
A
#
# COMPACT_ATOMS: atom_id res chain seq x y z
N VAL A 1 38.42 -19.43 -38.50
CA VAL A 1 37.21 -18.65 -38.28
C VAL A 1 37.06 -18.57 -36.78
N ALA A 2 37.46 -17.43 -36.18
CA ALA A 2 37.35 -17.20 -34.75
C ALA A 2 35.88 -16.93 -34.41
N ASP A 3 35.31 -17.79 -33.56
CA ASP A 3 33.97 -17.64 -32.99
C ASP A 3 34.01 -16.50 -31.97
N ILE A 4 33.55 -15.32 -32.37
CA ILE A 4 33.42 -14.16 -31.51
C ILE A 4 32.17 -14.38 -30.67
N ALA A 5 32.32 -15.09 -29.54
CA ALA A 5 31.28 -15.19 -28.53
C ALA A 5 30.88 -13.77 -28.09
N ALA A 6 29.68 -13.36 -28.45
CA ALA A 6 29.12 -12.09 -27.99
C ALA A 6 29.15 -12.05 -26.46
N PRO A 7 29.57 -10.92 -25.86
CA PRO A 7 29.64 -10.80 -24.40
C PRO A 7 28.25 -11.07 -23.83
N VAL A 8 28.15 -12.10 -22.97
CA VAL A 8 26.95 -12.35 -22.16
C VAL A 8 26.70 -11.11 -21.34
N SER A 9 25.73 -10.31 -21.76
CA SER A 9 25.33 -9.12 -21.02
C SER A 9 24.96 -9.55 -19.60
N ALA A 10 25.76 -9.14 -18.62
CA ALA A 10 25.53 -9.44 -17.22
C ALA A 10 24.11 -9.02 -16.89
N ARG A 11 23.24 -9.98 -16.58
CA ARG A 11 21.89 -9.69 -16.10
C ARG A 11 22.07 -8.84 -14.84
N PRO A 12 21.57 -7.59 -14.82
CA PRO A 12 21.74 -6.74 -13.66
C PRO A 12 21.19 -7.48 -12.43
N ASP A 13 22.02 -7.54 -11.40
CA ASP A 13 21.73 -8.25 -10.16
C ASP A 13 20.37 -7.80 -9.62
N HIS A 14 19.43 -8.72 -9.48
CA HIS A 14 18.09 -8.46 -8.98
C HIS A 14 18.10 -7.79 -7.60
N ARG A 15 19.12 -8.07 -6.79
CA ARG A 15 19.29 -7.48 -5.46
C ARG A 15 19.66 -6.01 -5.54
N THR A 16 20.63 -5.66 -6.36
CA THR A 16 21.08 -4.27 -6.55
C THR A 16 19.94 -3.39 -7.06
N TRP A 17 19.17 -3.89 -8.05
CA TRP A 17 18.00 -3.16 -8.54
C TRP A 17 16.95 -2.90 -7.45
N ARG A 18 16.61 -3.92 -6.63
CA ARG A 18 15.63 -3.78 -5.54
C ARG A 18 16.08 -2.78 -4.49
N LEU A 19 17.35 -2.79 -4.11
CA LEU A 19 17.90 -1.83 -3.16
C LEU A 19 17.88 -0.42 -3.73
N GLY A 20 18.28 -0.22 -4.98
CA GLY A 20 18.21 1.07 -5.65
C GLY A 20 16.77 1.58 -5.77
N PHE A 21 15.82 0.71 -6.10
CA PHE A 21 14.41 1.05 -6.17
C PHE A 21 13.83 1.45 -4.80
N ALA A 22 14.16 0.70 -3.74
CA ALA A 22 13.74 1.01 -2.38
C ALA A 22 14.34 2.36 -1.91
N ALA A 23 15.62 2.59 -2.19
CA ALA A 23 16.29 3.86 -1.87
C ALA A 23 15.64 5.04 -2.61
N ALA A 24 15.36 4.90 -3.91
CA ALA A 24 14.67 5.93 -4.69
C ALA A 24 13.27 6.24 -4.15
N ALA A 25 12.50 5.21 -3.79
CA ALA A 25 11.20 5.39 -3.15
C ALA A 25 11.33 6.12 -1.81
N THR A 26 12.28 5.71 -0.97
CA THR A 26 12.52 6.36 0.32
C THR A 26 12.86 7.84 0.14
N VAL A 27 13.73 8.18 -0.79
CA VAL A 27 14.10 9.58 -1.10
C VAL A 27 12.87 10.36 -1.56
N ALA A 28 12.08 9.83 -2.49
CA ALA A 28 10.88 10.51 -2.99
C ALA A 28 9.87 10.82 -1.87
N PHE A 29 9.60 9.85 -0.99
CA PHE A 29 8.68 10.06 0.13
C PHE A 29 9.29 10.91 1.26
N SER A 30 10.61 10.94 1.41
CA SER A 30 11.27 11.92 2.29
C SER A 30 11.12 13.35 1.77
N VAL A 31 11.28 13.57 0.47
CA VAL A 31 11.03 14.88 -0.15
C VAL A 31 9.57 15.30 0.06
N TYR A 32 8.61 14.40 -0.15
CA TYR A 32 7.20 14.66 0.15
C TYR A 32 6.99 15.08 1.62
N LEU A 33 7.66 14.41 2.56
CA LEU A 33 7.48 14.69 3.99
C LEU A 33 7.91 16.12 4.37
N PHE A 34 8.98 16.64 3.74
CA PHE A 34 9.44 17.99 3.97
C PHE A 34 8.68 19.07 3.18
N ASN A 35 7.99 18.67 2.12
CA ASN A 35 7.24 19.61 1.26
C ASN A 35 5.90 19.00 0.83
N PRO A 36 4.96 18.75 1.76
CA PRO A 36 3.66 18.18 1.43
C PRO A 36 2.84 19.17 0.59
N PRO A 37 2.10 18.69 -0.42
CA PRO A 37 1.27 19.55 -1.25
C PRO A 37 0.09 20.11 -0.45
N ASN A 38 -0.31 21.33 -0.81
CA ASN A 38 -1.53 21.92 -0.25
C ASN A 38 -2.75 21.47 -1.07
N VAL A 39 -3.36 20.36 -0.69
CA VAL A 39 -4.51 19.77 -1.36
C VAL A 39 -5.67 19.52 -0.39
N PRO A 40 -6.94 19.63 -0.86
CA PRO A 40 -8.11 19.50 0.01
C PRO A 40 -8.18 18.16 0.76
N ASP A 41 -7.83 17.05 0.12
CA ASP A 41 -7.86 15.74 0.75
C ASP A 41 -6.87 15.65 1.93
N LEU A 42 -5.70 16.29 1.81
CA LEU A 42 -4.72 16.31 2.90
C LEU A 42 -5.23 17.12 4.10
N ALA A 43 -5.90 18.25 3.83
CA ALA A 43 -6.53 19.05 4.89
C ALA A 43 -7.63 18.26 5.61
N ALA A 44 -8.45 17.50 4.88
CA ALA A 44 -9.45 16.62 5.46
C ALA A 44 -8.83 15.52 6.34
N GLN A 45 -7.70 14.93 5.92
CA GLN A 45 -6.99 13.93 6.74
C GLN A 45 -6.39 14.55 8.00
N THR A 46 -5.88 15.79 7.92
CA THR A 46 -5.36 16.52 9.08
C THR A 46 -6.47 16.79 10.09
N ALA A 47 -7.63 17.26 9.65
CA ALA A 47 -8.78 17.48 10.50
C ALA A 47 -9.28 16.18 11.16
N ARG A 48 -9.25 15.06 10.45
CA ARG A 48 -9.59 13.73 11.02
C ARG A 48 -8.58 13.27 12.07
N ALA A 49 -7.29 13.49 11.83
CA ALA A 49 -6.24 13.17 12.80
C ALA A 49 -6.39 14.02 14.08
N GLU A 50 -6.73 15.29 13.93
CA GLU A 50 -7.00 16.19 15.06
C GLU A 50 -8.21 15.73 15.87
N ALA A 51 -9.34 15.48 15.22
CA ALA A 51 -10.53 14.94 15.86
C ALA A 51 -10.24 13.61 16.60
N ALA A 52 -9.39 12.75 16.02
CA ALA A 52 -8.98 11.54 16.68
C ALA A 52 -8.11 11.78 17.93
N ARG A 53 -7.26 12.81 17.95
CA ARG A 53 -6.52 13.22 19.15
C ARG A 53 -7.45 13.68 20.28
N GLU A 54 -8.58 14.27 19.93
CA GLU A 54 -9.63 14.69 20.85
C GLU A 54 -10.60 13.55 21.23
N GLY A 55 -10.32 12.31 20.82
CA GLY A 55 -11.12 11.12 21.17
C GLY A 55 -12.19 10.73 20.15
N ALA A 56 -12.37 11.46 19.06
CA ALA A 56 -13.36 11.19 18.02
C ALA A 56 -12.84 10.19 16.95
N TYR A 57 -12.45 8.99 17.37
CA TYR A 57 -11.89 7.99 16.45
C TYR A 57 -12.90 7.40 15.47
N LEU A 58 -14.12 7.11 15.95
CA LEU A 58 -15.15 6.43 15.18
C LEU A 58 -16.17 7.40 14.58
N TRP A 59 -16.42 8.51 15.25
CA TRP A 59 -17.44 9.47 14.86
C TRP A 59 -16.78 10.71 14.26
N TRP A 60 -17.23 11.06 13.07
CA TRP A 60 -16.69 12.19 12.31
C TRP A 60 -17.81 13.16 11.92
N THR A 61 -17.82 14.34 12.49
CA THR A 61 -18.88 15.35 12.28
C THR A 61 -18.50 16.45 11.28
N GLY A 62 -17.22 16.65 11.05
CA GLY A 62 -16.71 17.82 10.32
C GLY A 62 -16.99 17.85 8.82
N TRP A 63 -17.33 16.71 8.20
CA TRP A 63 -17.51 16.64 6.76
C TRP A 63 -18.96 16.76 6.29
N PHE A 64 -19.91 16.36 7.12
CA PHE A 64 -21.31 16.21 6.75
C PHE A 64 -22.21 17.28 7.41
N GLY A 65 -21.76 18.54 7.42
CA GLY A 65 -22.57 19.63 7.98
C GLY A 65 -22.89 19.48 9.47
N GLY A 66 -22.00 18.84 10.24
CA GLY A 66 -22.17 18.60 11.66
C GLY A 66 -22.93 17.33 12.02
N LEU A 67 -23.38 16.53 11.04
CA LEU A 67 -23.97 15.22 11.31
C LEU A 67 -22.92 14.25 11.80
N SER A 68 -23.17 13.59 12.93
CA SER A 68 -22.27 12.58 13.49
C SER A 68 -22.47 11.25 12.75
N LEU A 69 -21.54 10.92 11.89
CA LEU A 69 -21.55 9.67 11.14
C LEU A 69 -20.35 8.79 11.50
N PRO A 70 -20.47 7.46 11.46
CA PRO A 70 -19.34 6.58 11.68
C PRO A 70 -18.28 6.78 10.58
N SER A 71 -17.04 6.86 11.00
CA SER A 71 -15.90 6.95 10.07
C SER A 71 -15.80 5.68 9.24
N TYR A 72 -15.59 5.80 7.94
CA TYR A 72 -15.36 4.68 7.03
C TYR A 72 -14.02 3.97 7.26
N SER A 73 -13.14 4.54 8.08
CA SER A 73 -11.85 3.97 8.44
C SER A 73 -11.64 4.10 9.96
N ILE A 74 -11.40 2.99 10.60
CA ILE A 74 -11.21 2.93 12.06
C ILE A 74 -9.74 3.15 12.42
N GLY A 75 -8.83 2.49 11.71
CA GLY A 75 -7.41 2.49 12.05
C GLY A 75 -6.63 3.70 11.55
N ALA A 76 -6.98 4.28 10.39
CA ALA A 76 -6.21 5.36 9.81
C ALA A 76 -6.24 6.65 10.64
N PRO A 77 -7.37 7.13 11.18
CA PRO A 77 -7.38 8.29 12.05
C PRO A 77 -6.49 8.12 13.28
N TRP A 78 -6.52 6.94 13.88
CA TRP A 78 -5.68 6.61 15.03
C TRP A 78 -4.19 6.69 14.68
N LEU A 79 -3.76 6.06 13.57
CA LEU A 79 -2.36 6.13 13.12
C LEU A 79 -1.93 7.57 12.82
N MET A 80 -2.76 8.31 12.10
CA MET A 80 -2.47 9.71 11.75
C MET A 80 -2.42 10.63 12.98
N ALA A 81 -3.23 10.36 13.99
CA ALA A 81 -3.21 11.08 15.26
C ALA A 81 -1.88 10.91 16.01
N HIS A 82 -1.31 9.71 16.02
CA HIS A 82 -0.10 9.39 16.76
C HIS A 82 1.19 9.66 15.97
N LEU A 83 1.22 9.34 14.69
CA LEU A 83 2.41 9.49 13.84
C LEU A 83 2.45 10.84 13.10
N GLY A 84 1.31 11.51 12.99
CA GLY A 84 1.12 12.62 12.07
C GLY A 84 0.75 12.17 10.66
N VAL A 85 0.01 13.01 9.95
CA VAL A 85 -0.53 12.71 8.62
C VAL A 85 0.57 12.52 7.58
N GLY A 86 1.56 13.41 7.55
CA GLY A 86 2.66 13.36 6.60
C GLY A 86 3.53 12.10 6.74
N LEU A 87 3.92 11.76 7.99
CA LEU A 87 4.72 10.58 8.24
C LEU A 87 3.95 9.29 7.94
N SER A 88 2.66 9.24 8.29
CA SER A 88 1.79 8.11 7.94
C SER A 88 1.72 7.89 6.43
N ALA A 89 1.57 8.96 5.65
CA ALA A 89 1.57 8.90 4.19
C ALA A 89 2.90 8.44 3.61
N ALA A 90 4.01 8.99 4.09
CA ALA A 90 5.36 8.65 3.63
C ALA A 90 5.70 7.19 3.93
N LEU A 91 5.46 6.72 5.16
CA LEU A 91 5.70 5.33 5.55
C LEU A 91 4.85 4.36 4.73
N ALA A 92 3.55 4.65 4.55
CA ALA A 92 2.67 3.83 3.73
C ALA A 92 3.19 3.73 2.28
N GLY A 93 3.59 4.86 1.69
CA GLY A 93 4.15 4.91 0.35
C GLY A 93 5.44 4.10 0.21
N VAL A 94 6.39 4.27 1.15
CA VAL A 94 7.65 3.51 1.18
C VAL A 94 7.38 2.01 1.29
N VAL A 95 6.53 1.58 2.24
CA VAL A 95 6.19 0.16 2.43
C VAL A 95 5.59 -0.43 1.17
N ALA A 96 4.60 0.23 0.55
CA ALA A 96 3.99 -0.24 -0.68
C ALA A 96 5.01 -0.38 -1.81
N CYS A 97 5.90 0.60 -1.99
CA CYS A 97 6.94 0.58 -3.03
C CYS A 97 8.00 -0.50 -2.78
N VAL A 98 8.49 -0.64 -1.55
CA VAL A 98 9.51 -1.67 -1.20
C VAL A 98 8.98 -3.08 -1.45
N LEU A 99 7.69 -3.31 -1.27
CA LEU A 99 7.05 -4.60 -1.50
C LEU A 99 6.66 -4.84 -2.97
N ALA A 100 6.55 -3.80 -3.78
CA ALA A 100 6.14 -3.91 -5.19
C ALA A 100 6.99 -4.89 -6.01
N PRO A 101 8.33 -4.96 -5.91
CA PRO A 101 9.12 -5.94 -6.63
C PRO A 101 8.75 -7.40 -6.31
N VAL A 102 8.33 -7.69 -5.07
CA VAL A 102 7.84 -9.02 -4.68
C VAL A 102 6.49 -9.30 -5.32
N LEU A 103 5.63 -8.31 -5.38
CA LEU A 103 4.29 -8.43 -5.95
C LEU A 103 4.34 -8.77 -7.45
N PHE A 104 5.27 -8.18 -8.19
CA PHE A 104 5.38 -8.32 -9.64
C PHE A 104 6.40 -9.38 -10.10
N GLU A 105 6.99 -10.17 -9.17
CA GLU A 105 7.82 -11.33 -9.54
C GLU A 105 7.05 -12.29 -10.47
N GLY A 106 7.70 -12.75 -11.53
CA GLY A 106 7.11 -13.68 -12.49
C GLY A 106 6.22 -13.03 -13.55
N THR A 107 6.01 -11.71 -13.53
CA THR A 107 5.38 -11.01 -14.65
C THR A 107 6.37 -10.84 -15.82
N ARG A 108 5.85 -10.55 -17.01
CA ARG A 108 6.68 -10.37 -18.23
C ARG A 108 7.69 -9.21 -18.09
N ARG A 109 7.31 -8.12 -17.38
CA ARG A 109 8.12 -6.92 -17.20
C ARG A 109 8.10 -6.45 -15.74
N PRO A 110 8.71 -7.20 -14.81
CA PRO A 110 8.55 -6.97 -13.38
C PRO A 110 9.04 -5.58 -12.92
N ARG A 111 10.12 -5.07 -13.53
CA ARG A 111 10.66 -3.74 -13.22
C ARG A 111 9.72 -2.64 -13.65
N ALA A 112 9.23 -2.70 -14.90
CA ALA A 112 8.29 -1.72 -15.40
C ALA A 112 6.99 -1.71 -14.56
N ALA A 113 6.45 -2.88 -14.23
CA ALA A 113 5.27 -3.00 -13.39
C ALA A 113 5.49 -2.38 -11.99
N ALA A 114 6.64 -2.65 -11.34
CA ALA A 114 6.96 -2.06 -10.05
C ALA A 114 7.13 -0.54 -10.12
N ILE A 115 7.78 -0.02 -11.16
CA ILE A 115 7.94 1.43 -11.35
C ILE A 115 6.59 2.11 -11.59
N THR A 116 5.76 1.57 -12.49
CA THR A 116 4.41 2.13 -12.75
C THR A 116 3.56 2.13 -11.49
N PHE A 117 3.61 1.03 -10.72
CA PHE A 117 2.93 0.94 -9.44
C PHE A 117 3.43 2.02 -8.46
N ALA A 118 4.76 2.19 -8.32
CA ALA A 118 5.33 3.19 -7.42
C ALA A 118 4.95 4.62 -7.82
N ILE A 119 4.91 4.93 -9.12
CA ILE A 119 4.40 6.21 -9.62
C ILE A 119 2.95 6.40 -9.19
N GLY A 120 2.09 5.40 -9.37
CA GLY A 120 0.69 5.45 -8.94
C GLY A 120 0.54 5.66 -7.42
N VAL A 121 1.35 4.97 -6.60
CA VAL A 121 1.39 5.16 -5.14
C VAL A 121 1.81 6.59 -4.78
N PHE A 122 2.85 7.09 -5.42
CA PHE A 122 3.35 8.45 -5.17
C PHE A 122 2.31 9.51 -5.54
N LEU A 123 1.69 9.40 -6.72
CA LEU A 123 0.60 10.28 -7.15
C LEU A 123 -0.59 10.23 -6.19
N ASN A 124 -0.98 9.05 -5.71
CA ASN A 124 -2.03 8.92 -4.70
C ASN A 124 -1.69 9.67 -3.40
N VAL A 125 -0.44 9.59 -2.94
CA VAL A 125 0.01 10.32 -1.74
C VAL A 125 0.03 11.83 -2.00
N LEU A 126 0.46 12.26 -3.18
CA LEU A 126 0.42 13.68 -3.58
C LEU A 126 -1.00 14.26 -3.61
N THR A 127 -2.01 13.45 -3.90
CA THR A 127 -3.43 13.90 -3.82
C THR A 127 -3.98 13.94 -2.39
N GLY A 128 -3.17 13.60 -1.38
CA GLY A 128 -3.58 13.64 0.03
C GLY A 128 -4.42 12.46 0.51
N ARG A 129 -4.56 11.40 -0.27
CA ARG A 129 -5.38 10.21 0.06
C ARG A 129 -4.67 9.25 1.02
N VAL A 130 -4.30 9.78 2.19
CA VAL A 130 -3.47 9.08 3.18
C VAL A 130 -4.15 7.82 3.72
N THR A 131 -5.44 7.89 4.03
CA THR A 131 -6.24 6.72 4.47
C THR A 131 -6.15 5.56 3.47
N PHE A 132 -6.28 5.87 2.16
CA PHE A 132 -6.14 4.85 1.12
C PHE A 132 -4.70 4.34 1.01
N ALA A 133 -3.70 5.21 1.12
CA ALA A 133 -2.29 4.81 1.08
C ALA A 133 -1.94 3.82 2.20
N LEU A 134 -2.43 4.06 3.43
CA LEU A 134 -2.25 3.16 4.57
C LEU A 134 -2.88 1.78 4.32
N GLY A 135 -4.12 1.76 3.86
CA GLY A 135 -4.81 0.52 3.49
C GLY A 135 -4.12 -0.21 2.34
N LEU A 136 -3.66 0.52 1.32
CA LEU A 136 -2.92 -0.04 0.19
C LEU A 136 -1.60 -0.68 0.64
N ALA A 137 -0.85 -0.05 1.54
CA ALA A 137 0.39 -0.62 2.08
C ALA A 137 0.13 -1.96 2.78
N ALA A 138 -0.93 -2.05 3.59
CA ALA A 138 -1.34 -3.28 4.25
C ALA A 138 -1.83 -4.34 3.24
N ALA A 139 -2.58 -3.94 2.21
CA ALA A 139 -3.04 -4.82 1.15
C ALA A 139 -1.88 -5.40 0.33
N VAL A 140 -0.88 -4.58 -0.01
CA VAL A 140 0.34 -5.02 -0.71
C VAL A 140 1.15 -5.98 0.15
N LEU A 141 1.24 -5.71 1.47
CA LEU A 141 1.86 -6.63 2.42
C LEU A 141 1.13 -7.97 2.46
N ALA A 142 -0.20 -7.97 2.54
CA ALA A 142 -1.01 -9.18 2.50
C ALA A 142 -0.77 -9.99 1.23
N ALA A 143 -0.78 -9.34 0.07
CA ALA A 143 -0.50 -9.99 -1.21
C ALA A 143 0.93 -10.55 -1.29
N ALA A 144 1.94 -9.82 -0.79
CA ALA A 144 3.32 -10.28 -0.74
C ALA A 144 3.49 -11.50 0.19
N LEU A 145 2.84 -11.49 1.35
CA LEU A 145 2.83 -12.62 2.29
C LEU A 145 2.13 -13.84 1.71
N LEU A 146 1.02 -13.65 1.01
CA LEU A 146 0.30 -14.71 0.31
C LEU A 146 1.19 -15.37 -0.77
N ARG A 147 1.90 -14.58 -1.57
CA ARG A 147 2.87 -15.09 -2.54
C ARG A 147 3.98 -15.92 -1.89
N ARG A 148 4.37 -15.57 -0.65
CA ARG A 148 5.35 -16.32 0.15
C ARG A 148 4.73 -17.47 0.95
N ARG A 149 3.47 -17.84 0.66
CA ARG A 149 2.70 -18.91 1.34
C ARG A 149 2.54 -18.72 2.85
N ARG A 150 2.59 -17.50 3.33
CA ARG A 150 2.37 -17.15 4.74
C ARG A 150 0.91 -16.71 4.97
N GLY A 151 -0.05 -17.64 4.77
CA GLY A 151 -1.48 -17.37 4.78
C GLY A 151 -2.01 -16.68 6.03
N TYR A 152 -1.61 -17.13 7.22
CA TYR A 152 -2.03 -16.50 8.49
C TYR A 152 -1.63 -15.02 8.57
N TRP A 153 -0.38 -14.70 8.28
CA TRP A 153 0.10 -13.32 8.29
C TRP A 153 -0.52 -12.48 7.16
N ALA A 154 -0.82 -13.10 6.03
CA ALA A 154 -1.55 -12.44 4.94
C ALA A 154 -2.97 -12.07 5.37
N ALA A 155 -3.67 -12.95 6.09
CA ALA A 155 -5.00 -12.66 6.61
C ALA A 155 -4.98 -11.51 7.63
N LEU A 156 -4.03 -11.49 8.56
CA LEU A 156 -3.87 -10.38 9.51
C LEU A 156 -3.61 -9.05 8.80
N ALA A 157 -2.73 -9.05 7.80
CA ALA A 157 -2.46 -7.85 7.01
C ALA A 157 -3.69 -7.42 6.17
N ALA A 158 -4.51 -8.35 5.70
CA ALA A 158 -5.76 -8.06 5.01
C ALA A 158 -6.77 -7.39 5.93
N VAL A 159 -6.97 -7.92 7.15
CA VAL A 159 -7.82 -7.29 8.17
C VAL A 159 -7.34 -5.87 8.49
N ALA A 160 -6.02 -5.69 8.72
CA ALA A 160 -5.46 -4.36 8.93
C ALA A 160 -5.74 -3.43 7.73
N GLY A 161 -5.63 -3.92 6.50
CA GLY A 161 -5.95 -3.17 5.29
C GLY A 161 -7.39 -2.69 5.25
N CYS A 162 -8.35 -3.52 5.64
CA CYS A 162 -9.77 -3.17 5.73
C CYS A 162 -10.05 -2.13 6.81
N LEU A 163 -9.43 -2.28 7.99
CA LEU A 163 -9.58 -1.33 9.10
C LEU A 163 -8.97 0.04 8.78
N LEU A 164 -7.89 0.06 7.98
CA LEU A 164 -7.24 1.28 7.50
C LEU A 164 -8.00 1.92 6.34
N SER A 165 -8.47 1.11 5.37
CA SER A 165 -9.25 1.59 4.22
C SER A 165 -10.11 0.46 3.64
N PRO A 166 -11.44 0.52 3.81
CA PRO A 166 -12.35 -0.45 3.21
C PRO A 166 -12.21 -0.56 1.69
N LEU A 167 -11.89 0.54 1.02
CA LEU A 167 -11.66 0.55 -0.43
C LEU A 167 -10.42 -0.29 -0.80
N ALA A 168 -9.33 -0.17 -0.05
CA ALA A 168 -8.13 -1.01 -0.25
C ALA A 168 -8.44 -2.49 0.04
N GLY A 169 -9.25 -2.76 1.07
CA GLY A 169 -9.77 -4.07 1.39
C GLY A 169 -10.60 -4.68 0.25
N LEU A 170 -11.50 -3.90 -0.34
CA LEU A 170 -12.30 -4.33 -1.51
C LEU A 170 -11.41 -4.76 -2.69
N TRP A 171 -10.39 -3.96 -3.03
CA TRP A 171 -9.42 -4.31 -4.08
C TRP A 171 -8.65 -5.59 -3.74
N LEU A 172 -8.24 -5.75 -2.49
CA LEU A 172 -7.55 -6.97 -2.04
C LEU A 172 -8.47 -8.19 -2.14
N GLY A 173 -9.74 -8.06 -1.75
CA GLY A 173 -10.76 -9.11 -1.90
C GLY A 173 -10.93 -9.52 -3.36
N LEU A 174 -11.02 -8.58 -4.28
CA LEU A 174 -11.10 -8.86 -5.71
C LEU A 174 -9.87 -9.63 -6.22
N ILE A 175 -8.67 -9.25 -5.77
CA ILE A 175 -7.44 -9.98 -6.07
C ILE A 175 -7.49 -11.40 -5.48
N ALA A 176 -7.94 -11.55 -4.23
CA ALA A 176 -8.03 -12.86 -3.57
C ALA A 176 -9.01 -13.78 -4.29
N VAL A 177 -10.17 -13.28 -4.72
CA VAL A 177 -11.15 -14.02 -5.53
C VAL A 177 -10.53 -14.45 -6.86
N THR A 178 -9.83 -13.55 -7.55
CA THR A 178 -9.14 -13.86 -8.80
C THR A 178 -8.12 -14.99 -8.61
N VAL A 179 -7.30 -14.91 -7.55
CA VAL A 179 -6.32 -15.95 -7.21
C VAL A 179 -7.03 -17.29 -6.88
N ALA A 180 -8.14 -17.25 -6.15
CA ALA A 180 -8.92 -18.45 -5.82
C ALA A 180 -9.50 -19.14 -7.05
N ILE A 181 -9.88 -18.37 -8.07
CA ILE A 181 -10.42 -18.91 -9.34
C ILE A 181 -9.28 -19.46 -10.22
N VAL A 182 -8.16 -18.74 -10.34
CA VAL A 182 -7.11 -19.02 -11.32
C VAL A 182 -6.05 -19.97 -10.79
N ASP A 183 -5.75 -19.92 -9.50
CA ASP A 183 -4.67 -20.72 -8.87
C ASP A 183 -5.24 -21.72 -7.85
N VAL A 184 -5.51 -22.93 -8.29
CA VAL A 184 -6.04 -24.01 -7.45
C VAL A 184 -5.14 -24.29 -6.24
N SER A 185 -3.82 -24.19 -6.40
CA SER A 185 -2.86 -24.46 -5.32
C SER A 185 -2.91 -23.45 -4.18
N ARG A 186 -3.47 -22.26 -4.44
CA ARG A 186 -3.58 -21.14 -3.49
C ARG A 186 -5.00 -20.87 -3.01
N ARG A 187 -5.98 -21.65 -3.47
CA ARG A 187 -7.41 -21.41 -3.14
C ARG A 187 -7.66 -21.28 -1.65
N ARG A 188 -7.11 -22.15 -0.82
CA ARG A 188 -7.33 -22.12 0.63
C ARG A 188 -6.87 -20.82 1.27
N ALA A 189 -5.69 -20.32 0.89
CA ALA A 189 -5.18 -19.06 1.41
C ALA A 189 -6.00 -17.86 0.92
N ALA A 190 -6.40 -17.86 -0.37
CA ALA A 190 -7.20 -16.79 -0.95
C ALA A 190 -8.60 -16.72 -0.35
N THR A 191 -9.27 -17.86 -0.11
CA THR A 191 -10.59 -17.89 0.54
C THR A 191 -10.53 -17.40 1.99
N GLY A 192 -9.46 -17.74 2.72
CA GLY A 192 -9.23 -17.20 4.05
C GLY A 192 -9.13 -15.66 4.05
N MET A 193 -8.43 -15.07 3.09
CA MET A 193 -8.38 -13.60 2.94
C MET A 193 -9.74 -12.99 2.63
N CYS A 194 -10.55 -13.61 1.76
CA CYS A 194 -11.90 -13.11 1.45
C CYS A 194 -12.82 -13.15 2.68
N ALA A 195 -12.70 -14.17 3.53
CA ALA A 195 -13.52 -14.30 4.72
C ALA A 195 -13.16 -13.27 5.83
N THR A 196 -12.00 -12.63 5.74
CA THR A 196 -11.56 -11.60 6.70
C THR A 196 -11.87 -10.16 6.24
N LEU A 197 -12.39 -10.00 5.03
CA LEU A 197 -12.81 -8.72 4.44
C LEU A 197 -14.29 -8.47 4.64
#